data_45e551b33c066b44859df1a332039292
#
_entry.id   45e551b33c066b44859df1a332039292
#
_cell.length_a   1.000
_cell.length_b   1.000
_cell.length_c   1.000
_cell.angle_alpha   90.00
_cell.angle_beta   90.00
_cell.angle_gamma   90.00
#
_symmetry.space_group_name_H-M   'P 1'
#
loop_
_entity.id
_entity.type
_entity.pdbx_description
1 polymer ?
#
loop_
_entity_poly.entity_id
_entity_poly.type
_entity_poly.pdbx_seq_one_letter_code
_entity_poly.pdbx_strand_id
1 'polypeptide(L)'
;MAGYEYAGKRPFERVYLTGIVRDKLGRKMSKSLGNSPDPIGLMETYGADGVRMGMLLTSPAGNDLPFDESLCEQGRNFTNKVWNALRLIKGWNVSNDAPADEAAEWAVTWFRSLLDAELAELQRDFDRYALSEALMRLYKLTWNSFCAWYLELVKPAYGQPISAGVYRATVEFFETLMAGLHPFMPFITE
;
A
#
# COMPACT_ATOMS: atom_id res chain seq x y z
N MET A 1 16.84 27.13 -16.48
CA MET A 1 17.58 28.32 -16.90
C MET A 1 16.82 29.59 -16.51
N ALA A 2 15.62 29.90 -17.06
CA ALA A 2 14.90 31.15 -16.74
C ALA A 2 14.72 31.42 -15.23
N GLY A 3 14.33 30.41 -14.45
CA GLY A 3 14.20 30.57 -13.00
C GLY A 3 15.51 30.88 -12.26
N TYR A 4 16.63 30.36 -12.76
CA TYR A 4 17.95 30.67 -12.20
C TYR A 4 18.36 32.12 -12.52
N GLU A 5 18.19 32.53 -13.75
CA GLU A 5 18.50 33.90 -14.20
C GLU A 5 17.64 34.93 -13.44
N TYR A 6 16.35 34.64 -13.21
CA TYR A 6 15.45 35.56 -12.53
C TYR A 6 15.64 35.60 -11.00
N ALA A 7 15.83 34.43 -10.36
CA ALA A 7 15.87 34.32 -8.90
C ALA A 7 17.28 34.17 -8.32
N GLY A 8 18.34 34.06 -9.13
CA GLY A 8 19.72 33.87 -8.73
C GLY A 8 20.02 32.55 -8.01
N LYS A 9 19.10 31.61 -8.03
CA LYS A 9 19.22 30.29 -7.37
C LYS A 9 18.53 29.18 -8.17
N ARG A 10 18.96 27.96 -7.92
CA ARG A 10 18.34 26.79 -8.55
C ARG A 10 16.85 26.69 -8.16
N PRO A 11 15.93 26.48 -9.12
CA PRO A 11 14.50 26.38 -8.86
C PRO A 11 14.12 25.06 -8.14
N PHE A 12 14.97 24.02 -8.25
CA PHE A 12 14.76 22.71 -7.64
C PHE A 12 16.04 22.20 -6.98
N GLU A 13 15.91 21.59 -5.82
CA GLU A 13 17.02 20.86 -5.19
C GLU A 13 17.19 19.48 -5.80
N ARG A 14 16.07 18.82 -6.07
CA ARG A 14 16.03 17.44 -6.54
C ARG A 14 15.07 17.32 -7.72
N VAL A 15 15.40 16.45 -8.66
CA VAL A 15 14.58 16.14 -9.83
C VAL A 15 14.41 14.63 -9.89
N TYR A 16 13.16 14.19 -9.80
CA TYR A 16 12.80 12.78 -9.97
C TYR A 16 12.38 12.54 -11.41
N LEU A 17 13.09 11.66 -12.10
CA LEU A 17 12.80 11.30 -13.49
C LEU A 17 11.99 10.00 -13.51
N THR A 18 10.78 10.06 -14.04
CA THR A 18 9.95 8.90 -14.29
C THR A 18 10.30 8.25 -15.62
N GLY A 19 10.08 6.94 -15.74
CA GLY A 19 10.19 6.23 -17.00
C GLY A 19 9.05 6.52 -17.98
N ILE A 20 9.17 6.01 -19.20
CA ILE A 20 8.15 6.09 -20.25
C ILE A 20 7.25 4.86 -20.14
N VAL A 21 5.94 5.08 -20.18
CA VAL A 21 4.97 3.97 -20.24
C VAL A 21 5.01 3.32 -21.62
N ARG A 22 5.21 2.00 -21.63
CA ARG A 22 5.28 1.17 -22.84
C ARG A 22 4.18 0.12 -22.86
N ASP A 23 3.74 -0.22 -24.06
CA ASP A 23 2.82 -1.34 -24.27
C ASP A 23 3.54 -2.70 -24.15
N LYS A 24 2.80 -3.80 -24.24
CA LYS A 24 3.33 -5.18 -24.17
C LYS A 24 4.34 -5.50 -25.30
N LEU A 25 4.39 -4.70 -26.36
CA LEU A 25 5.35 -4.84 -27.45
C LEU A 25 6.58 -3.92 -27.26
N GLY A 26 6.69 -3.27 -26.11
CA GLY A 26 7.79 -2.35 -25.80
C GLY A 26 7.72 -0.98 -26.48
N ARG A 27 6.62 -0.67 -27.18
CA ARG A 27 6.44 0.62 -27.87
C ARG A 27 5.94 1.66 -26.87
N LYS A 28 6.43 2.90 -27.03
CA LYS A 28 5.91 4.04 -26.24
C LYS A 28 4.40 4.17 -26.43
N MET A 29 3.64 4.26 -25.36
CA MET A 29 2.22 4.53 -25.41
C MET A 29 1.93 5.94 -25.89
N SER A 30 1.00 6.08 -26.82
CA SER A 30 0.54 7.37 -27.32
C SER A 30 -0.90 7.26 -27.87
N LYS A 31 -1.64 8.37 -27.78
CA LYS A 31 -3.00 8.46 -28.35
C LYS A 31 -2.99 8.27 -29.87
N SER A 32 -1.96 8.77 -30.55
CA SER A 32 -1.84 8.67 -32.00
C SER A 32 -1.60 7.24 -32.51
N LEU A 33 -1.01 6.38 -31.69
CA LEU A 33 -0.81 4.94 -32.00
C LEU A 33 -2.00 4.07 -31.55
N GLY A 34 -2.97 4.64 -30.82
CA GLY A 34 -4.12 3.90 -30.30
C GLY A 34 -3.75 2.79 -29.29
N ASN A 35 -2.53 2.80 -28.75
CA ASN A 35 -2.02 1.79 -27.81
C ASN A 35 -2.02 2.27 -26.34
N SER A 36 -2.66 3.43 -26.07
CA SER A 36 -2.84 3.95 -24.71
C SER A 36 -4.26 3.62 -24.25
N PRO A 37 -4.45 2.85 -23.17
CA PRO A 37 -5.78 2.60 -22.63
C PRO A 37 -6.41 3.91 -22.14
N ASP A 38 -7.74 3.96 -22.15
CA ASP A 38 -8.47 5.08 -21.56
C ASP A 38 -8.35 5.05 -20.02
N PRO A 39 -7.75 6.07 -19.38
CA PRO A 39 -7.61 6.10 -17.93
C PRO A 39 -8.94 6.08 -17.19
N ILE A 40 -10.00 6.67 -17.77
CA ILE A 40 -11.33 6.71 -17.15
C ILE A 40 -11.92 5.30 -17.13
N GLY A 41 -11.89 4.58 -18.26
CA GLY A 41 -12.35 3.21 -18.34
C GLY A 41 -11.58 2.26 -17.39
N LEU A 42 -10.28 2.47 -17.24
CA LEU A 42 -9.49 1.72 -16.24
C LEU A 42 -9.96 2.01 -14.81
N MET A 43 -10.21 3.28 -14.47
CA MET A 43 -10.67 3.65 -13.13
C MET A 43 -12.10 3.15 -12.86
N GLU A 44 -12.98 3.13 -13.85
CA GLU A 44 -14.32 2.54 -13.72
C GLU A 44 -14.26 1.03 -13.46
N THR A 45 -13.30 0.34 -14.08
CA THR A 45 -13.14 -1.12 -13.95
C THR A 45 -12.42 -1.55 -12.69
N TYR A 46 -11.32 -0.86 -12.34
CA TYR A 46 -10.38 -1.29 -11.29
C TYR A 46 -10.37 -0.37 -10.07
N GLY A 47 -11.07 0.76 -10.12
CA GLY A 47 -10.99 1.81 -9.11
C GLY A 47 -9.72 2.66 -9.26
N ALA A 48 -9.78 3.91 -8.81
CA ALA A 48 -8.65 4.84 -8.91
C ALA A 48 -7.40 4.31 -8.17
N ASP A 49 -7.56 3.78 -6.97
CA ASP A 49 -6.46 3.20 -6.20
C ASP A 49 -5.89 1.93 -6.84
N GLY A 50 -6.72 1.11 -7.48
CA GLY A 50 -6.27 -0.06 -8.21
C GLY A 50 -5.36 0.32 -9.38
N VAL A 51 -5.74 1.33 -10.15
CA VAL A 51 -4.93 1.87 -11.26
C VAL A 51 -3.64 2.50 -10.74
N ARG A 52 -3.71 3.33 -9.68
CA ARG A 52 -2.53 3.97 -9.07
C ARG A 52 -1.52 2.93 -8.61
N MET A 53 -1.98 1.92 -7.86
CA MET A 53 -1.14 0.84 -7.39
C MET A 53 -0.50 0.06 -8.53
N GLY A 54 -1.28 -0.33 -9.55
CA GLY A 54 -0.79 -1.06 -10.70
C GLY A 54 0.31 -0.31 -11.45
N MET A 55 0.15 0.99 -11.62
CA MET A 55 1.17 1.84 -12.25
C MET A 55 2.44 1.98 -11.39
N LEU A 56 2.29 2.18 -10.07
CA LEU A 56 3.41 2.47 -9.19
C LEU A 56 4.25 1.23 -8.83
N LEU A 57 3.64 0.04 -8.74
CA LEU A 57 4.36 -1.20 -8.44
C LEU A 57 5.43 -1.56 -9.48
N THR A 58 5.28 -1.11 -10.71
CA THR A 58 6.16 -1.46 -11.83
C THR A 58 6.98 -0.29 -12.36
N SER A 59 7.01 0.83 -11.63
CA SER A 59 7.64 2.09 -12.02
C SER A 59 8.90 2.40 -11.19
N PRO A 60 9.97 1.59 -11.25
CA PRO A 60 11.21 1.97 -10.59
C PRO A 60 11.78 3.23 -11.23
N ALA A 61 12.42 4.08 -10.41
CA ALA A 61 12.99 5.35 -10.86
C ALA A 61 13.92 5.15 -12.07
N GLY A 62 13.72 5.94 -13.13
CA GLY A 62 14.57 5.95 -14.31
C GLY A 62 14.38 4.81 -15.30
N ASN A 63 13.51 3.84 -15.02
CA ASN A 63 13.20 2.75 -15.94
C ASN A 63 11.86 2.93 -16.63
N ASP A 64 11.74 2.40 -17.84
CA ASP A 64 10.48 2.38 -18.56
C ASP A 64 9.47 1.42 -17.88
N LEU A 65 8.20 1.81 -17.89
CA LEU A 65 7.09 1.08 -17.32
C LEU A 65 6.40 0.23 -18.39
N PRO A 66 6.55 -1.10 -18.38
CA PRO A 66 5.70 -1.97 -19.18
C PRO A 66 4.30 -2.03 -18.53
N PHE A 67 3.32 -1.39 -19.17
CA PHE A 67 1.96 -1.38 -18.65
C PHE A 67 1.24 -2.69 -18.97
N ASP A 68 0.62 -3.28 -17.95
CA ASP A 68 -0.29 -4.41 -18.07
C ASP A 68 -1.52 -4.18 -17.18
N GLU A 69 -2.72 -4.34 -17.73
CA GLU A 69 -3.98 -4.18 -16.99
C GLU A 69 -4.11 -5.16 -15.82
N SER A 70 -3.45 -6.33 -15.88
CA SER A 70 -3.42 -7.28 -14.76
C SER A 70 -2.85 -6.69 -13.48
N LEU A 71 -2.01 -5.66 -13.60
CA LEU A 71 -1.46 -4.92 -12.44
C LEU A 71 -2.54 -4.03 -11.79
N CYS A 72 -3.44 -3.46 -12.59
CA CYS A 72 -4.59 -2.71 -12.07
C CYS A 72 -5.57 -3.66 -11.37
N GLU A 73 -5.77 -4.87 -11.89
CA GLU A 73 -6.57 -5.91 -11.24
C GLU A 73 -5.94 -6.34 -9.90
N GLN A 74 -4.62 -6.51 -9.84
CA GLN A 74 -3.91 -6.78 -8.59
C GLN A 74 -4.14 -5.66 -7.58
N GLY A 75 -4.09 -4.40 -8.02
CA GLY A 75 -4.37 -3.23 -7.18
C GLY A 75 -5.82 -3.24 -6.64
N ARG A 76 -6.80 -3.54 -7.49
CA ARG A 76 -8.21 -3.71 -7.07
C ARG A 76 -8.36 -4.82 -6.02
N ASN A 77 -7.73 -5.96 -6.26
CA ASN A 77 -7.78 -7.09 -5.33
C ASN A 77 -7.15 -6.73 -3.98
N PHE A 78 -6.09 -5.94 -3.98
CA PHE A 78 -5.47 -5.42 -2.76
C PHE A 78 -6.42 -4.46 -2.02
N THR A 79 -7.06 -3.53 -2.73
CA THR A 79 -8.09 -2.63 -2.16
C THR A 79 -9.19 -3.43 -1.47
N ASN A 80 -9.71 -4.48 -2.13
CA ASN A 80 -10.72 -5.35 -1.55
C ASN A 80 -10.20 -6.11 -0.30
N LYS A 81 -8.92 -6.50 -0.30
CA LYS A 81 -8.30 -7.17 0.86
C LYS A 81 -8.22 -6.24 2.06
N VAL A 82 -7.81 -4.98 1.86
CA VAL A 82 -7.77 -3.94 2.89
C VAL A 82 -9.16 -3.69 3.47
N TRP A 83 -10.16 -3.52 2.60
CA TRP A 83 -11.55 -3.33 3.02
C TRP A 83 -12.09 -4.50 3.84
N ASN A 84 -11.82 -5.72 3.40
CA ASN A 84 -12.27 -6.92 4.12
C ASN A 84 -11.55 -7.07 5.47
N ALA A 85 -10.27 -6.68 5.58
CA ALA A 85 -9.56 -6.64 6.85
C ALA A 85 -10.20 -5.64 7.83
N LEU A 86 -10.55 -4.44 7.37
CA LEU A 86 -11.27 -3.45 8.18
C LEU A 86 -12.62 -4.01 8.67
N ARG A 87 -13.40 -4.62 7.76
CA ARG A 87 -14.70 -5.22 8.12
C ARG A 87 -14.56 -6.33 9.15
N LEU A 88 -13.53 -7.17 9.02
CA LEU A 88 -13.23 -8.22 9.99
C LEU A 88 -12.94 -7.64 11.37
N ILE A 89 -12.02 -6.68 11.46
CA ILE A 89 -11.63 -6.03 12.72
C ILE A 89 -12.84 -5.35 13.38
N LYS A 90 -13.61 -4.58 12.61
CA LYS A 90 -14.81 -3.88 13.11
C LYS A 90 -15.95 -4.82 13.52
N GLY A 91 -15.95 -6.03 13.03
CA GLY A 91 -16.96 -7.04 13.37
C GLY A 91 -16.69 -7.80 14.67
N TRP A 92 -15.55 -7.61 15.31
CA TRP A 92 -15.23 -8.29 16.55
C TRP A 92 -15.96 -7.70 17.76
N ASN A 93 -16.42 -8.57 18.65
CA ASN A 93 -16.91 -8.18 19.97
C ASN A 93 -15.72 -7.95 20.90
N VAL A 94 -15.61 -6.77 21.50
CA VAL A 94 -14.50 -6.41 22.38
C VAL A 94 -14.94 -6.48 23.84
N SER A 95 -14.16 -7.15 24.69
CA SER A 95 -14.40 -7.20 26.13
C SER A 95 -13.13 -6.96 26.92
N ASN A 96 -13.26 -6.18 28.01
CA ASN A 96 -12.19 -6.02 28.98
C ASN A 96 -11.99 -7.28 29.84
N ASP A 97 -13.03 -8.09 29.97
CA ASP A 97 -13.04 -9.31 30.78
C ASP A 97 -12.73 -10.58 29.94
N ALA A 98 -12.45 -10.41 28.64
CA ALA A 98 -12.03 -11.54 27.82
C ALA A 98 -10.71 -12.11 28.36
N PRO A 99 -10.59 -13.45 28.49
CA PRO A 99 -9.40 -14.07 28.98
C PRO A 99 -8.20 -13.67 28.10
N ALA A 100 -7.05 -13.50 28.73
CA ALA A 100 -5.80 -13.30 28.00
C ALA A 100 -5.52 -14.54 27.14
N ASP A 101 -5.33 -14.33 25.85
CA ASP A 101 -4.86 -15.36 24.92
C ASP A 101 -3.36 -15.13 24.71
N GLU A 102 -2.57 -16.00 25.31
CA GLU A 102 -1.10 -15.92 25.25
C GLU A 102 -0.60 -15.93 23.78
N ALA A 103 -1.23 -16.72 22.92
CA ALA A 103 -0.89 -16.77 21.49
C ALA A 103 -1.17 -15.42 20.80
N ALA A 104 -2.29 -14.78 21.12
CA ALA A 104 -2.62 -13.46 20.57
C ALA A 104 -1.66 -12.37 21.09
N GLU A 105 -1.25 -12.41 22.36
CA GLU A 105 -0.27 -11.47 22.93
C GLU A 105 1.12 -11.64 22.28
N TRP A 106 1.53 -12.88 22.04
CA TRP A 106 2.75 -13.18 21.29
C TRP A 106 2.65 -12.66 19.84
N ALA A 107 1.52 -12.83 19.19
CA ALA A 107 1.29 -12.31 17.84
C ALA A 107 1.37 -10.78 17.80
N VAL A 108 0.82 -10.08 18.80
CA VAL A 108 0.94 -8.61 18.93
C VAL A 108 2.41 -8.20 19.06
N THR A 109 3.16 -8.87 19.93
CA THR A 109 4.58 -8.57 20.16
C THR A 109 5.41 -8.82 18.89
N TRP A 110 5.18 -9.96 18.25
CA TRP A 110 5.83 -10.30 16.99
C TRP A 110 5.55 -9.27 15.90
N PHE A 111 4.27 -8.94 15.67
CA PHE A 111 3.91 -8.03 14.58
C PHE A 111 4.39 -6.60 14.86
N ARG A 112 4.39 -6.14 16.11
CA ARG A 112 4.95 -4.83 16.47
C ARG A 112 6.43 -4.75 16.11
N SER A 113 7.22 -5.75 16.48
CA SER A 113 8.65 -5.78 16.14
C SER A 113 8.90 -5.82 14.63
N LEU A 114 8.08 -6.58 13.90
CA LEU A 114 8.14 -6.61 12.43
C LEU A 114 7.77 -5.26 11.82
N LEU A 115 6.68 -4.65 12.29
CA LEU A 115 6.20 -3.35 11.80
C LEU A 115 7.26 -2.26 12.01
N ASP A 116 7.84 -2.18 13.20
CA ASP A 116 8.90 -1.20 13.51
C ASP A 116 10.12 -1.35 12.58
N ALA A 117 10.55 -2.59 12.33
CA ALA A 117 11.65 -2.87 11.41
C ALA A 117 11.30 -2.47 9.97
N GLU A 118 10.11 -2.83 9.51
CA GLU A 118 9.67 -2.51 8.14
C GLU A 118 9.43 -1.01 7.93
N LEU A 119 8.96 -0.28 8.94
CA LEU A 119 8.81 1.17 8.88
C LEU A 119 10.17 1.88 8.78
N ALA A 120 11.20 1.38 9.47
CA ALA A 120 12.55 1.92 9.34
C ALA A 120 13.12 1.73 7.91
N GLU A 121 12.87 0.57 7.29
CA GLU A 121 13.25 0.33 5.90
C GLU A 121 12.40 1.15 4.91
N LEU A 122 11.10 1.31 5.18
CA LEU A 122 10.19 2.15 4.41
C LEU A 122 10.67 3.61 4.37
N GLN A 123 11.13 4.15 5.51
CA GLN A 123 11.72 5.48 5.57
C GLN A 123 12.95 5.60 4.66
N ARG A 124 13.83 4.58 4.65
CA ARG A 124 14.99 4.54 3.77
C ARG A 124 14.61 4.48 2.29
N ASP A 125 13.53 3.75 1.95
CA ASP A 125 13.02 3.69 0.59
C ASP A 125 12.51 5.07 0.15
N PHE A 126 11.78 5.81 0.99
CA PHE A 126 11.36 7.18 0.72
C PHE A 126 12.52 8.16 0.59
N ASP A 127 13.52 8.08 1.47
CA ASP A 127 14.70 8.95 1.42
C ASP A 127 15.49 8.81 0.12
N ARG A 128 15.45 7.62 -0.50
CA ARG A 128 16.06 7.31 -1.79
C ARG A 128 15.13 7.53 -2.98
N TYR A 129 13.88 7.93 -2.74
CA TYR A 129 12.83 7.98 -3.77
C TYR A 129 12.53 6.64 -4.45
N ALA A 130 12.76 5.54 -3.77
CA ALA A 130 12.47 4.18 -4.23
C ALA A 130 10.98 3.85 -4.02
N LEU A 131 10.10 4.54 -4.76
CA LEU A 131 8.65 4.52 -4.52
C LEU A 131 8.01 3.17 -4.82
N SER A 132 8.49 2.45 -5.84
CA SER A 132 8.01 1.09 -6.17
C SER A 132 8.37 0.09 -5.08
N GLU A 133 9.59 0.18 -4.56
CA GLU A 133 10.10 -0.65 -3.47
C GLU A 133 9.32 -0.38 -2.18
N ALA A 134 9.09 0.90 -1.87
CA ALA A 134 8.28 1.32 -0.73
C ALA A 134 6.85 0.75 -0.81
N LEU A 135 6.20 0.87 -1.96
CA LEU A 135 4.85 0.33 -2.16
C LEU A 135 4.84 -1.21 -2.10
N MET A 136 5.82 -1.88 -2.69
CA MET A 136 5.93 -3.34 -2.65
C MET A 136 6.15 -3.86 -1.21
N ARG A 137 6.94 -3.14 -0.40
CA ARG A 137 7.14 -3.42 1.02
C ARG A 137 5.82 -3.33 1.79
N LEU A 138 5.10 -2.22 1.64
CA LEU A 138 3.78 -2.02 2.26
C LEU A 138 2.75 -3.06 1.81
N TYR A 139 2.76 -3.41 0.52
CA TYR A 139 1.91 -4.47 -0.02
C TYR A 139 2.18 -5.81 0.69
N LYS A 140 3.44 -6.24 0.76
CA LYS A 140 3.83 -7.51 1.40
C LYS A 140 3.52 -7.50 2.89
N LEU A 141 3.85 -6.40 3.57
CA LEU A 141 3.59 -6.25 5.00
C LEU A 141 2.08 -6.32 5.30
N THR A 142 1.26 -5.63 4.51
CA THR A 142 -0.20 -5.63 4.70
C THR A 142 -0.83 -6.96 4.29
N TRP A 143 -0.53 -7.47 3.09
CA TRP A 143 -1.18 -8.68 2.59
C TRP A 143 -0.70 -9.94 3.29
N ASN A 144 0.64 -10.14 3.31
CA ASN A 144 1.21 -11.39 3.79
C ASN A 144 1.31 -11.42 5.32
N SER A 145 1.92 -10.38 5.92
CA SER A 145 2.21 -10.41 7.36
C SER A 145 0.99 -10.06 8.20
N PHE A 146 0.31 -8.95 7.87
CA PHE A 146 -0.85 -8.51 8.64
C PHE A 146 -2.09 -9.36 8.35
N CYS A 147 -2.55 -9.40 7.08
CA CYS A 147 -3.82 -10.04 6.76
C CYS A 147 -3.75 -11.57 6.77
N ALA A 148 -2.65 -12.19 6.30
CA ALA A 148 -2.58 -13.64 6.19
C ALA A 148 -2.07 -14.34 7.46
N TRP A 149 -1.28 -13.65 8.29
CA TRP A 149 -0.75 -14.24 9.51
C TRP A 149 -1.29 -13.56 10.76
N TYR A 150 -1.03 -12.27 10.96
CA TYR A 150 -1.36 -11.59 12.22
C TYR A 150 -2.86 -11.69 12.54
N LEU A 151 -3.74 -11.30 11.59
CA LEU A 151 -5.18 -11.35 11.81
C LEU A 151 -5.69 -12.77 12.08
N GLU A 152 -5.10 -13.80 11.46
CA GLU A 152 -5.47 -15.19 11.71
C GLU A 152 -5.06 -15.67 13.12
N LEU A 153 -3.91 -15.18 13.62
CA LEU A 153 -3.42 -15.51 14.94
C LEU A 153 -4.22 -14.84 16.07
N VAL A 154 -4.70 -13.60 15.84
CA VAL A 154 -5.40 -12.84 16.89
C VAL A 154 -6.93 -12.91 16.79
N LYS A 155 -7.49 -13.40 15.69
CA LYS A 155 -8.94 -13.47 15.55
C LYS A 155 -9.56 -14.36 16.63
N PRO A 156 -10.61 -13.88 17.34
CA PRO A 156 -11.27 -14.69 18.34
C PRO A 156 -11.96 -15.90 17.71
N ALA A 157 -12.15 -16.96 18.48
CA ALA A 157 -13.02 -18.06 18.08
C ALA A 157 -14.45 -17.55 17.80
N TYR A 158 -15.18 -18.24 16.94
CA TYR A 158 -16.53 -17.81 16.53
C TYR A 158 -17.42 -17.55 17.74
N GLY A 159 -18.02 -16.36 17.80
CA GLY A 159 -18.90 -15.94 18.88
C GLY A 159 -18.21 -15.57 20.20
N GLN A 160 -16.90 -15.65 20.27
CA GLN A 160 -16.12 -15.24 21.46
C GLN A 160 -15.65 -13.78 21.34
N PRO A 161 -15.53 -13.05 22.45
CA PRO A 161 -14.98 -11.71 22.44
C PRO A 161 -13.45 -11.75 22.33
N ILE A 162 -12.89 -10.69 21.72
CA ILE A 162 -11.44 -10.40 21.74
C ILE A 162 -11.10 -9.52 22.94
N SER A 163 -9.91 -9.67 23.52
CA SER A 163 -9.45 -8.78 24.59
C SER A 163 -9.27 -7.36 24.08
N ALA A 164 -9.65 -6.37 24.88
CA ALA A 164 -9.52 -4.95 24.52
C ALA A 164 -8.07 -4.52 24.24
N GLY A 165 -7.08 -5.20 24.86
CA GLY A 165 -5.65 -4.95 24.61
C GLY A 165 -5.24 -5.35 23.20
N VAL A 166 -5.55 -6.59 22.80
CA VAL A 166 -5.26 -7.11 21.45
C VAL A 166 -6.01 -6.32 20.39
N TYR A 167 -7.28 -5.99 20.62
CA TYR A 167 -8.07 -5.18 19.68
C TYR A 167 -7.44 -3.81 19.44
N ARG A 168 -7.06 -3.08 20.50
CA ARG A 168 -6.41 -1.76 20.38
C ARG A 168 -5.10 -1.84 19.59
N ALA A 169 -4.26 -2.84 19.89
CA ALA A 169 -3.02 -3.05 19.13
C ALA A 169 -3.29 -3.35 17.65
N THR A 170 -4.33 -4.15 17.36
CA THR A 170 -4.72 -4.47 15.99
C THR A 170 -5.18 -3.23 15.21
N VAL A 171 -5.97 -2.35 15.84
CA VAL A 171 -6.42 -1.09 15.25
C VAL A 171 -5.22 -0.16 14.99
N GLU A 172 -4.33 0.01 15.99
CA GLU A 172 -3.11 0.80 15.86
C GLU A 172 -2.24 0.33 14.68
N PHE A 173 -2.06 -0.98 14.53
CA PHE A 173 -1.29 -1.55 13.41
C PHE A 173 -1.98 -1.28 12.07
N PHE A 174 -3.30 -1.48 12.01
CA PHE A 174 -4.06 -1.21 10.80
C PHE A 174 -3.97 0.25 10.38
N GLU A 175 -4.17 1.18 11.31
CA GLU A 175 -4.07 2.63 11.06
C GLU A 175 -2.65 3.01 10.58
N THR A 176 -1.61 2.44 11.18
CA THR A 176 -0.22 2.66 10.76
C THR A 176 0.02 2.19 9.33
N LEU A 177 -0.50 1.01 8.97
CA LEU A 177 -0.42 0.49 7.60
C LEU A 177 -1.19 1.38 6.61
N MET A 178 -2.38 1.88 7.00
CA MET A 178 -3.17 2.80 6.17
C MET A 178 -2.45 4.13 5.96
N ALA A 179 -1.86 4.69 7.01
CA ALA A 179 -1.04 5.91 6.90
C ALA A 179 0.15 5.72 5.94
N GLY A 180 0.83 4.58 6.00
CA GLY A 180 1.92 4.24 5.08
C GLY A 180 1.45 4.08 3.63
N LEU A 181 0.27 3.50 3.40
CA LEU A 181 -0.33 3.30 2.09
C LEU A 181 -0.95 4.58 1.49
N HIS A 182 -1.32 5.55 2.32
CA HIS A 182 -2.09 6.73 1.90
C HIS A 182 -1.48 7.51 0.74
N PRO A 183 -0.17 7.76 0.65
CA PRO A 183 0.43 8.42 -0.50
C PRO A 183 0.20 7.72 -1.84
N PHE A 184 0.03 6.41 -1.80
CA PHE A 184 -0.15 5.55 -2.97
C PHE A 184 -1.62 5.31 -3.31
N MET A 185 -2.45 5.07 -2.28
CA MET A 185 -3.85 4.64 -2.38
C MET A 185 -4.76 5.50 -1.49
N PRO A 186 -4.92 6.80 -1.78
CA PRO A 186 -5.57 7.75 -0.88
C PRO A 186 -7.06 7.50 -0.65
N PHE A 187 -7.78 6.88 -1.59
CA PHE A 187 -9.24 6.73 -1.48
C PHE A 187 -9.66 5.61 -0.54
N ILE A 188 -8.95 4.47 -0.54
CA ILE A 188 -9.28 3.35 0.35
C ILE A 188 -8.76 3.58 1.77
N THR A 189 -7.77 4.41 1.94
CA THR A 189 -7.12 4.66 3.23
C THR A 189 -7.70 5.86 3.98
N GLU A 190 -8.52 6.69 3.33
CA GLU A 190 -9.32 7.75 3.95
C GLU A 190 -10.48 7.17 4.77
#